data_d2a21804d545b7e145bbe4a381e5ede6
#
_entry.id   d2a21804d545b7e145bbe4a381e5ede6
#
_cell.length_a   1.000
_cell.length_b   1.000
_cell.length_c   1.000
_cell.angle_alpha   90.00
_cell.angle_beta   90.00
_cell.angle_gamma   90.00
#
_symmetry.space_group_name_H-M   'P 1'
#
loop_
_entity.id
_entity.type
_entity.pdbx_description
1 polymer ?
#
loop_
_entity_poly.entity_id
_entity_poly.type
_entity_poly.pdbx_seq_one_letter_code
_entity_poly.pdbx_strand_id
1 'polypeptide(L)'
;MEVKAKEEKKSRYLSGKESREIANANKKYIRELEKKKRRKVDESEFTTTLKDPKNIVEFDNLHTYFFTDAGVTKAVNGVSFSIPEGSVVGIVGESGCGKSVTSLSLMQLIQAPQGQIVKGEIRFKSYEYKKGADGKPIPIYKTEPDEAGGTRIVMEPLLDKKGRPVQDKDGNVKYVPVQDRDEAGVLKYEMEEKVFDIAKMPIKEMSRLRGRQVAMIFQEPMTSLNPVFTIGNQLDEVTLLHVKGASKEEAKRRSLEMLD
;
A
#
# COMPACT_ATOMS: atom_id res chain seq x y z
N MET A 1 -51.97 -39.76 -23.85
CA MET A 1 -51.94 -38.32 -24.18
C MET A 1 -50.85 -37.68 -23.29
N GLU A 2 -49.62 -37.56 -23.82
CA GLU A 2 -48.51 -36.88 -23.14
C GLU A 2 -48.63 -35.39 -23.40
N VAL A 3 -48.84 -34.60 -22.36
CA VAL A 3 -48.77 -33.15 -22.42
C VAL A 3 -47.28 -32.77 -22.35
N LYS A 4 -46.66 -32.51 -23.50
CA LYS A 4 -45.36 -31.90 -23.57
C LYS A 4 -45.44 -30.46 -23.04
N ALA A 5 -44.93 -30.25 -21.82
CA ALA A 5 -44.68 -28.91 -21.30
C ALA A 5 -43.64 -28.22 -22.22
N LYS A 6 -44.08 -27.18 -22.92
CA LYS A 6 -43.15 -26.24 -23.60
C LYS A 6 -42.40 -25.48 -22.54
N GLU A 7 -41.16 -25.87 -22.28
CA GLU A 7 -40.19 -24.96 -21.60
C GLU A 7 -39.97 -23.73 -22.52
N GLU A 8 -40.54 -22.62 -22.13
CA GLU A 8 -40.18 -21.32 -22.72
C GLU A 8 -38.68 -21.08 -22.46
N LYS A 9 -37.87 -21.21 -23.53
CA LYS A 9 -36.50 -20.74 -23.51
C LYS A 9 -36.53 -19.23 -23.26
N LYS A 10 -36.39 -18.79 -22.00
CA LYS A 10 -36.19 -17.39 -21.66
C LYS A 10 -35.02 -16.89 -22.47
N SER A 11 -35.26 -15.87 -23.28
CA SER A 11 -34.24 -15.19 -24.07
C SER A 11 -33.05 -14.86 -23.18
N ARG A 12 -31.83 -15.21 -23.60
CA ARG A 12 -30.55 -14.92 -22.92
C ARG A 12 -30.21 -13.43 -22.99
N TYR A 13 -30.98 -12.63 -23.70
CA TYR A 13 -30.75 -11.20 -23.91
C TYR A 13 -31.66 -10.37 -23.06
N LEU A 14 -31.07 -9.46 -22.27
CA LEU A 14 -31.81 -8.47 -21.50
C LEU A 14 -32.52 -7.50 -22.46
N SER A 15 -33.73 -7.11 -22.15
CA SER A 15 -34.39 -6.02 -22.85
C SER A 15 -33.70 -4.68 -22.50
N GLY A 16 -33.80 -3.70 -23.41
CA GLY A 16 -33.23 -2.39 -23.16
C GLY A 16 -33.79 -1.67 -21.91
N LYS A 17 -35.01 -2.03 -21.47
CA LYS A 17 -35.60 -1.54 -20.23
C LYS A 17 -34.97 -2.18 -18.99
N GLU A 18 -34.82 -3.50 -18.99
CA GLU A 18 -34.16 -4.24 -17.89
C GLU A 18 -32.70 -3.81 -17.72
N SER A 19 -31.94 -3.66 -18.81
CA SER A 19 -30.57 -3.17 -18.77
C SER A 19 -30.46 -1.77 -18.14
N ARG A 20 -31.39 -0.85 -18.48
CA ARG A 20 -31.43 0.48 -17.86
C ARG A 20 -31.76 0.45 -16.37
N GLU A 21 -32.69 -0.43 -15.94
CA GLU A 21 -33.03 -0.60 -14.52
C GLU A 21 -31.82 -1.14 -13.74
N ILE A 22 -31.13 -2.16 -14.26
CA ILE A 22 -29.91 -2.71 -13.67
C ILE A 22 -28.82 -1.64 -13.59
N ALA A 23 -28.55 -0.91 -14.67
CA ALA A 23 -27.55 0.15 -14.73
C ALA A 23 -27.84 1.25 -13.70
N ASN A 24 -29.09 1.66 -13.54
CA ASN A 24 -29.48 2.67 -12.56
C ASN A 24 -29.29 2.19 -11.12
N ALA A 25 -29.69 0.94 -10.81
CA ALA A 25 -29.48 0.34 -9.50
C ALA A 25 -27.99 0.23 -9.17
N ASN A 26 -27.18 -0.28 -10.10
CA ASN A 26 -25.72 -0.38 -9.97
C ASN A 26 -25.08 0.99 -9.77
N LYS A 27 -25.47 1.99 -10.54
CA LYS A 27 -24.97 3.37 -10.43
C LYS A 27 -25.22 3.98 -9.06
N LYS A 28 -26.41 3.74 -8.48
CA LYS A 28 -26.74 4.21 -7.12
C LYS A 28 -25.83 3.54 -6.09
N TYR A 29 -25.69 2.21 -6.14
CA TYR A 29 -24.87 1.43 -5.22
C TYR A 29 -23.37 1.80 -5.31
N ILE A 30 -22.84 1.91 -6.52
CA ILE A 30 -21.47 2.36 -6.77
C ILE A 30 -21.21 3.74 -6.15
N ARG A 31 -22.12 4.70 -6.32
CA ARG A 31 -21.98 6.04 -5.73
C ARG A 31 -21.87 6.01 -4.21
N GLU A 32 -22.62 5.15 -3.56
CA GLU A 32 -22.55 4.98 -2.10
C GLU A 32 -21.18 4.43 -1.66
N LEU A 33 -20.67 3.41 -2.36
CA LEU A 33 -19.35 2.83 -2.09
C LEU A 33 -18.21 3.83 -2.36
N GLU A 34 -18.24 4.53 -3.50
CA GLU A 34 -17.26 5.56 -3.84
C GLU A 34 -17.25 6.72 -2.83
N LYS A 35 -18.43 7.15 -2.37
CA LYS A 35 -18.54 8.17 -1.32
C LYS A 35 -17.87 7.73 -0.03
N LYS A 36 -18.03 6.47 0.38
CA LYS A 36 -17.35 5.90 1.55
C LYS A 36 -15.82 5.91 1.40
N LYS A 37 -15.30 5.51 0.24
CA LYS A 37 -13.85 5.45 -0.04
C LYS A 37 -13.17 6.82 -0.08
N ARG A 38 -13.89 7.87 -0.49
CA ARG A 38 -13.36 9.23 -0.60
C ARG A 38 -13.54 10.07 0.65
N ARG A 39 -14.29 9.57 1.62
CA ARG A 39 -14.51 10.25 2.89
C ARG A 39 -13.18 10.40 3.63
N LYS A 40 -12.94 11.56 4.21
CA LYS A 40 -11.88 11.70 5.21
C LYS A 40 -12.33 10.97 6.47
N VAL A 41 -11.59 9.98 6.87
CA VAL A 41 -11.85 9.16 8.07
C VAL A 41 -10.67 9.25 9.02
N ASP A 42 -10.92 9.05 10.30
CA ASP A 42 -9.87 8.91 11.29
C ASP A 42 -9.14 7.57 11.10
N GLU A 43 -7.86 7.51 11.45
CA GLU A 43 -7.04 6.30 11.31
C GLU A 43 -7.63 5.11 12.09
N SER A 44 -8.30 5.38 13.22
CA SER A 44 -8.96 4.35 14.01
C SER A 44 -10.08 3.59 13.31
N GLU A 45 -10.71 4.19 12.27
CA GLU A 45 -11.79 3.53 11.52
C GLU A 45 -11.30 2.37 10.62
N PHE A 46 -10.02 2.38 10.24
CA PHE A 46 -9.40 1.32 9.45
C PHE A 46 -8.21 0.65 10.14
N THR A 47 -7.89 1.03 11.39
CA THR A 47 -6.96 0.29 12.23
C THR A 47 -7.65 -0.92 12.83
N THR A 48 -6.98 -2.07 12.82
CA THR A 48 -7.53 -3.36 13.27
C THR A 48 -6.42 -4.23 13.89
N THR A 49 -6.68 -5.51 14.08
CA THR A 49 -5.70 -6.49 14.55
C THR A 49 -5.71 -7.73 13.65
N LEU A 50 -4.58 -8.40 13.52
CA LEU A 50 -4.52 -9.71 12.87
C LEU A 50 -5.18 -10.78 13.74
N LYS A 51 -5.71 -11.82 13.12
CA LYS A 51 -6.17 -13.03 13.81
C LYS A 51 -4.98 -13.86 14.31
N ASP A 52 -3.91 -13.92 13.51
CA ASP A 52 -2.64 -14.52 13.88
C ASP A 52 -1.51 -13.50 13.70
N PRO A 53 -0.82 -13.08 14.78
CA PRO A 53 0.30 -12.12 14.71
C PRO A 53 1.46 -12.51 13.78
N LYS A 54 1.56 -13.81 13.42
CA LYS A 54 2.58 -14.30 12.48
C LYS A 54 2.29 -13.94 11.02
N ASN A 55 1.08 -13.47 10.72
CA ASN A 55 0.71 -13.11 9.36
C ASN A 55 1.15 -11.68 9.02
N ILE A 56 1.50 -11.45 7.77
CA ILE A 56 1.67 -10.11 7.19
C ILE A 56 0.38 -9.61 6.54
N VAL A 57 -0.40 -10.53 5.95
CA VAL A 57 -1.68 -10.25 5.31
C VAL A 57 -2.71 -11.31 5.67
N GLU A 58 -3.93 -10.89 5.94
CA GLU A 58 -5.09 -11.78 6.08
C GLU A 58 -6.25 -11.28 5.22
N PHE A 59 -6.75 -12.15 4.36
CA PHE A 59 -8.02 -11.96 3.66
C PHE A 59 -9.11 -12.68 4.45
N ASP A 60 -10.19 -11.97 4.76
CA ASP A 60 -11.30 -12.51 5.53
C ASP A 60 -12.62 -12.26 4.82
N ASN A 61 -13.20 -13.34 4.27
CA ASN A 61 -14.48 -13.31 3.57
C ASN A 61 -14.54 -12.18 2.52
N LEU A 62 -13.48 -12.04 1.69
CA LEU A 62 -13.35 -10.98 0.69
C LEU A 62 -14.36 -11.18 -0.44
N HIS A 63 -15.08 -10.11 -0.78
CA HIS A 63 -15.98 -10.02 -1.93
C HIS A 63 -15.62 -8.81 -2.78
N THR A 64 -15.20 -9.07 -4.03
CA THR A 64 -14.89 -8.04 -5.02
C THR A 64 -15.72 -8.26 -6.26
N TYR A 65 -16.58 -7.29 -6.58
CA TYR A 65 -17.56 -7.39 -7.65
C TYR A 65 -17.37 -6.29 -8.69
N PHE A 66 -17.77 -6.61 -9.93
CA PHE A 66 -17.81 -5.65 -11.04
C PHE A 66 -19.27 -5.41 -11.44
N PHE A 67 -19.67 -4.15 -11.48
CA PHE A 67 -21.01 -3.69 -11.78
C PHE A 67 -21.06 -3.20 -13.22
N THR A 68 -21.86 -3.88 -14.04
CA THR A 68 -22.02 -3.58 -15.47
C THR A 68 -23.49 -3.31 -15.79
N ASP A 69 -23.77 -2.85 -16.99
CA ASP A 69 -25.15 -2.65 -17.47
C ASP A 69 -25.89 -3.98 -17.70
N ALA A 70 -25.15 -5.10 -17.79
CA ALA A 70 -25.71 -6.45 -17.93
C ALA A 70 -25.91 -7.15 -16.57
N GLY A 71 -25.39 -6.58 -15.45
CA GLY A 71 -25.52 -7.19 -14.14
C GLY A 71 -24.29 -7.01 -13.26
N VAL A 72 -24.10 -7.91 -12.30
CA VAL A 72 -22.99 -7.90 -11.34
C VAL A 72 -22.16 -9.17 -11.50
N THR A 73 -20.88 -9.00 -11.86
CA THR A 73 -19.91 -10.09 -11.90
C THR A 73 -19.22 -10.22 -10.56
N LYS A 74 -19.37 -11.36 -9.89
CA LYS A 74 -18.76 -11.68 -8.59
C LYS A 74 -17.39 -12.31 -8.82
N ALA A 75 -16.37 -11.48 -9.08
CA ALA A 75 -15.02 -11.95 -9.41
C ALA A 75 -14.31 -12.62 -8.24
N VAL A 76 -14.50 -12.11 -7.03
CA VAL A 76 -14.08 -12.73 -5.76
C VAL A 76 -15.30 -12.81 -4.87
N ASN A 77 -15.62 -13.99 -4.33
CA ASN A 77 -16.87 -14.21 -3.61
C ASN A 77 -16.65 -15.07 -2.36
N GLY A 78 -16.28 -14.42 -1.26
CA GLY A 78 -16.11 -15.06 0.04
C GLY A 78 -14.76 -15.78 0.22
N VAL A 79 -13.67 -15.20 -0.30
CA VAL A 79 -12.34 -15.80 -0.20
C VAL A 79 -11.68 -15.42 1.12
N SER A 80 -11.12 -16.43 1.82
CA SER A 80 -10.37 -16.25 3.06
C SER A 80 -9.09 -17.06 3.01
N PHE A 81 -7.95 -16.41 3.27
CA PHE A 81 -6.63 -17.03 3.46
C PHE A 81 -5.68 -16.02 4.10
N SER A 82 -4.52 -16.47 4.53
CA SER A 82 -3.49 -15.62 5.12
C SER A 82 -2.13 -15.86 4.47
N ILE A 83 -1.27 -14.86 4.60
CA ILE A 83 0.13 -14.90 4.16
C ILE A 83 0.98 -14.69 5.42
N PRO A 84 1.70 -15.73 5.89
CA PRO A 84 2.64 -15.59 6.99
C PRO A 84 3.80 -14.66 6.61
N GLU A 85 4.31 -13.91 7.59
CA GLU A 85 5.47 -13.05 7.38
C GLU A 85 6.71 -13.86 6.97
N GLY A 86 7.48 -13.36 6.01
CA GLY A 86 8.67 -14.04 5.49
C GLY A 86 8.39 -15.28 4.64
N SER A 87 7.13 -15.55 4.28
CA SER A 87 6.75 -16.73 3.49
C SER A 87 6.43 -16.39 2.04
N VAL A 88 6.41 -17.43 1.20
CA VAL A 88 5.92 -17.37 -0.18
C VAL A 88 4.63 -18.18 -0.30
N VAL A 89 3.56 -17.56 -0.74
CA VAL A 89 2.25 -18.19 -0.93
C VAL A 89 1.87 -18.20 -2.40
N GLY A 90 1.65 -19.39 -2.97
CA GLY A 90 1.19 -19.58 -4.36
C GLY A 90 -0.35 -19.63 -4.42
N ILE A 91 -0.95 -18.84 -5.31
CA ILE A 91 -2.38 -18.88 -5.61
C ILE A 91 -2.56 -19.48 -7.00
N VAL A 92 -3.14 -20.67 -7.08
CA VAL A 92 -3.35 -21.41 -8.34
C VAL A 92 -4.85 -21.55 -8.63
N GLY A 93 -5.20 -21.71 -9.89
CA GLY A 93 -6.58 -21.86 -10.34
C GLY A 93 -6.72 -21.51 -11.82
N GLU A 94 -7.88 -21.78 -12.39
CA GLU A 94 -8.20 -21.55 -13.80
C GLU A 94 -8.13 -20.07 -14.19
N SER A 95 -8.02 -19.79 -15.50
CA SER A 95 -8.11 -18.41 -16.01
C SER A 95 -9.48 -17.80 -15.65
N GLY A 96 -9.49 -16.54 -15.20
CA GLY A 96 -10.71 -15.85 -14.83
C GLY A 96 -11.29 -16.16 -13.44
N CYS A 97 -10.70 -17.07 -12.65
CA CYS A 97 -11.22 -17.44 -11.33
C CYS A 97 -10.98 -16.39 -10.20
N GLY A 98 -10.48 -15.20 -10.52
CA GLY A 98 -10.36 -14.10 -9.55
C GLY A 98 -8.99 -13.90 -8.91
N LYS A 99 -7.94 -14.68 -9.26
CA LYS A 99 -6.59 -14.57 -8.66
C LYS A 99 -6.03 -13.14 -8.71
N SER A 100 -5.94 -12.56 -9.90
CA SER A 100 -5.46 -11.19 -10.10
C SER A 100 -6.34 -10.15 -9.42
N VAL A 101 -7.66 -10.37 -9.42
CA VAL A 101 -8.60 -9.47 -8.74
C VAL A 101 -8.37 -9.47 -7.23
N THR A 102 -8.02 -10.60 -6.63
CA THR A 102 -7.67 -10.69 -5.20
C THR A 102 -6.42 -9.86 -4.88
N SER A 103 -5.36 -9.98 -5.68
CA SER A 103 -4.14 -9.17 -5.52
C SER A 103 -4.39 -7.67 -5.76
N LEU A 104 -5.18 -7.34 -6.81
CA LEU A 104 -5.59 -5.96 -7.08
C LEU A 104 -6.46 -5.38 -5.95
N SER A 105 -7.23 -6.22 -5.23
CA SER A 105 -8.02 -5.80 -4.06
C SER A 105 -7.10 -5.37 -2.91
N LEU A 106 -6.02 -6.12 -2.63
CA LEU A 106 -5.02 -5.73 -1.64
C LEU A 106 -4.38 -4.39 -1.97
N MET A 107 -4.06 -4.16 -3.24
CA MET A 107 -3.46 -2.92 -3.71
C MET A 107 -4.48 -1.77 -3.89
N GLN A 108 -5.78 -2.02 -3.72
CA GLN A 108 -6.87 -1.11 -4.12
C GLN A 108 -6.72 -0.56 -5.56
N LEU A 109 -6.23 -1.41 -6.48
CA LEU A 109 -6.05 -1.09 -7.91
C LEU A 109 -7.16 -1.66 -8.78
N ILE A 110 -8.29 -2.02 -8.20
CA ILE A 110 -9.46 -2.48 -8.94
C ILE A 110 -10.00 -1.31 -9.77
N GLN A 111 -10.31 -1.59 -11.03
CA GLN A 111 -10.78 -0.57 -11.97
C GLN A 111 -12.11 0.07 -11.48
N ALA A 112 -12.00 1.25 -10.92
CA ALA A 112 -13.14 2.06 -10.50
C ALA A 112 -13.76 2.79 -11.71
N PRO A 113 -15.07 3.09 -11.68
CA PRO A 113 -16.01 2.86 -10.58
C PRO A 113 -16.69 1.49 -10.62
N GLN A 114 -16.50 0.69 -11.68
CA GLN A 114 -17.20 -0.58 -11.88
C GLN A 114 -16.77 -1.64 -10.88
N GLY A 115 -15.46 -1.76 -10.60
CA GLY A 115 -14.92 -2.71 -9.64
C GLY A 115 -14.96 -2.16 -8.22
N GLN A 116 -15.50 -2.94 -7.28
CA GLN A 116 -15.66 -2.54 -5.88
C GLN A 116 -15.41 -3.72 -4.93
N ILE A 117 -14.69 -3.47 -3.83
CA ILE A 117 -14.71 -4.35 -2.66
C ILE A 117 -16.04 -4.07 -1.96
N VAL A 118 -16.94 -5.06 -1.93
CA VAL A 118 -18.30 -4.90 -1.38
C VAL A 118 -18.44 -5.44 0.03
N LYS A 119 -17.60 -6.39 0.43
CA LYS A 119 -17.64 -7.03 1.73
C LYS A 119 -16.30 -7.71 2.04
N GLY A 120 -16.08 -7.99 3.32
CA GLY A 120 -14.87 -8.65 3.84
C GLY A 120 -13.83 -7.66 4.32
N GLU A 121 -12.74 -8.19 4.82
CA GLU A 121 -11.62 -7.42 5.35
C GLU A 121 -10.32 -7.90 4.70
N ILE A 122 -9.38 -6.98 4.55
CA ILE A 122 -8.01 -7.27 4.14
C ILE A 122 -7.13 -6.63 5.19
N ARG A 123 -6.67 -7.43 6.17
CA ARG A 123 -5.80 -6.98 7.25
C ARG A 123 -4.36 -7.03 6.78
N PHE A 124 -3.66 -5.93 6.88
CA PHE A 124 -2.28 -5.77 6.46
C PHE A 124 -1.44 -5.24 7.62
N LYS A 125 -0.38 -5.96 8.00
CA LYS A 125 0.60 -5.51 8.99
C LYS A 125 1.53 -4.50 8.34
N SER A 126 1.54 -3.30 8.87
CA SER A 126 2.34 -2.17 8.40
C SER A 126 3.38 -1.80 9.45
N TYR A 127 4.57 -1.44 8.97
CA TYR A 127 5.64 -0.91 9.81
C TYR A 127 5.76 0.59 9.56
N GLU A 128 5.43 1.38 10.57
CA GLU A 128 5.46 2.84 10.48
C GLU A 128 6.48 3.45 11.44
N TYR A 129 6.93 4.65 11.12
CA TYR A 129 7.78 5.39 12.04
C TYR A 129 6.97 5.79 13.28
N LYS A 130 7.45 5.39 14.46
CA LYS A 130 6.91 5.84 15.73
C LYS A 130 7.12 7.34 15.88
N LYS A 131 6.06 8.05 16.26
CA LYS A 131 6.08 9.51 16.39
C LYS A 131 6.22 9.92 17.84
N GLY A 132 7.10 10.89 18.10
CA GLY A 132 7.22 11.55 19.39
C GLY A 132 6.06 12.51 19.67
N ALA A 133 6.09 13.15 20.82
CA ALA A 133 5.08 14.14 21.22
C ALA A 133 4.99 15.36 20.29
N ASP A 134 6.06 15.65 19.55
CA ASP A 134 6.13 16.71 18.53
C ASP A 134 5.60 16.26 17.16
N GLY A 135 5.10 15.02 17.04
CA GLY A 135 4.58 14.43 15.80
C GLY A 135 5.66 14.01 14.79
N LYS A 136 6.95 14.14 15.12
CA LYS A 136 8.06 13.73 14.26
C LYS A 136 8.49 12.30 14.56
N PRO A 137 9.07 11.58 13.56
CA PRO A 137 9.67 10.28 13.80
C PRO A 137 10.74 10.32 14.90
N ILE A 138 10.74 9.33 15.78
CA ILE A 138 11.72 9.22 16.85
C ILE A 138 13.02 8.67 16.25
N PRO A 139 14.13 9.43 16.27
CA PRO A 139 15.40 8.99 15.71
C PRO A 139 16.06 7.93 16.58
N ILE A 140 16.71 6.96 15.99
CA ILE A 140 17.62 6.04 16.67
C ILE A 140 19.01 6.65 16.59
N TYR A 141 19.65 6.83 17.76
CA TYR A 141 20.99 7.40 17.84
C TYR A 141 22.06 6.32 17.89
N LYS A 142 23.23 6.62 17.31
CA LYS A 142 24.39 5.76 17.38
C LYS A 142 24.87 5.65 18.82
N THR A 143 25.16 4.43 19.27
CA THR A 143 25.67 4.16 20.62
C THR A 143 27.04 3.51 20.56
N GLU A 144 27.85 3.73 21.61
CA GLU A 144 29.14 3.08 21.81
C GLU A 144 29.24 2.57 23.28
N PRO A 145 30.07 1.55 23.56
CA PRO A 145 30.27 1.08 24.93
C PRO A 145 30.85 2.22 25.80
N ASP A 146 30.39 2.31 27.06
CA ASP A 146 30.96 3.22 28.03
C ASP A 146 31.95 2.48 28.96
N GLU A 147 32.71 3.24 29.74
CA GLU A 147 33.73 2.72 30.67
C GLU A 147 33.15 1.90 31.82
N ALA A 148 31.85 2.02 32.09
CA ALA A 148 31.12 1.31 33.15
C ALA A 148 30.44 0.02 32.65
N GLY A 149 30.66 -0.38 31.39
CA GLY A 149 30.05 -1.55 30.75
C GLY A 149 28.60 -1.33 30.28
N GLY A 150 28.13 -0.09 30.22
CA GLY A 150 26.88 0.34 29.61
C GLY A 150 27.07 0.76 28.14
N THR A 151 26.10 1.54 27.63
CA THR A 151 26.16 2.17 26.33
C THR A 151 25.89 3.67 26.44
N ARG A 152 26.66 4.48 25.76
CA ARG A 152 26.42 5.93 25.67
C ARG A 152 26.11 6.34 24.23
N ILE A 153 25.32 7.40 24.08
CA ILE A 153 25.02 8.00 22.77
C ILE A 153 26.26 8.72 22.26
N VAL A 154 26.64 8.46 21.01
CA VAL A 154 27.75 9.17 20.34
C VAL A 154 27.29 10.61 20.07
N MET A 155 28.13 11.57 20.50
CA MET A 155 27.88 12.99 20.35
C MET A 155 28.91 13.59 19.38
N GLU A 156 28.47 14.51 18.52
CA GLU A 156 29.39 15.28 17.65
C GLU A 156 29.16 16.78 17.81
N PRO A 157 30.19 17.63 17.53
CA PRO A 157 30.03 19.07 17.57
C PRO A 157 28.96 19.55 16.60
N LEU A 158 28.01 20.37 17.04
CA LEU A 158 27.09 21.07 16.15
C LEU A 158 27.89 22.10 15.32
N LEU A 159 27.82 21.94 13.99
CA LEU A 159 28.50 22.83 13.05
C LEU A 159 27.56 23.88 12.46
N ASP A 160 28.06 25.10 12.25
CA ASP A 160 27.34 26.13 11.49
C ASP A 160 27.38 25.84 9.99
N LYS A 161 26.69 26.68 9.19
CA LYS A 161 26.69 26.56 7.71
C LYS A 161 28.06 26.65 7.04
N LYS A 162 29.08 27.08 7.77
CA LYS A 162 30.48 27.22 7.31
C LYS A 162 31.38 26.11 7.87
N GLY A 163 30.80 25.10 8.55
CA GLY A 163 31.54 23.97 9.12
C GLY A 163 32.29 24.29 10.41
N ARG A 164 31.95 25.37 11.14
CA ARG A 164 32.59 25.74 12.38
C ARG A 164 31.74 25.32 13.57
N PRO A 165 32.34 24.84 14.69
CA PRO A 165 31.62 24.49 15.90
C PRO A 165 30.78 25.66 16.45
N VAL A 166 29.51 25.41 16.72
CA VAL A 166 28.62 26.38 17.38
C VAL A 166 28.88 26.36 18.87
N GLN A 167 29.08 27.53 19.46
CA GLN A 167 29.28 27.70 20.90
C GLN A 167 28.01 28.23 21.58
N ASP A 168 27.87 27.94 22.86
CA ASP A 168 26.86 28.53 23.72
C ASP A 168 27.26 29.95 24.17
N LYS A 169 26.47 30.56 25.09
CA LYS A 169 26.72 31.88 25.62
C LYS A 169 27.98 31.96 26.51
N ASP A 170 28.44 30.81 27.01
CA ASP A 170 29.60 30.67 27.89
C ASP A 170 30.85 30.23 27.14
N GLY A 171 30.77 30.11 25.81
CA GLY A 171 31.91 29.75 24.94
C GLY A 171 32.12 28.24 24.78
N ASN A 172 31.26 27.38 25.37
CA ASN A 172 31.42 25.94 25.24
C ASN A 172 30.84 25.44 23.89
N VAL A 173 31.50 24.46 23.29
CA VAL A 173 31.01 23.82 22.05
C VAL A 173 29.73 23.06 22.34
N LYS A 174 28.68 23.30 21.53
CA LYS A 174 27.45 22.52 21.57
C LYS A 174 27.64 21.21 20.86
N TYR A 175 27.17 20.13 21.48
CA TYR A 175 27.14 18.79 20.93
C TYR A 175 25.73 18.36 20.61
N VAL A 176 25.58 17.56 19.56
CA VAL A 176 24.30 16.94 19.16
C VAL A 176 24.49 15.44 19.04
N PRO A 177 23.46 14.64 19.33
CA PRO A 177 23.54 13.19 19.18
C PRO A 177 23.62 12.81 17.70
N VAL A 178 24.52 11.88 17.38
CA VAL A 178 24.68 11.33 16.03
C VAL A 178 23.55 10.33 15.77
N GLN A 179 22.72 10.61 14.77
CA GLN A 179 21.68 9.68 14.37
C GLN A 179 22.29 8.46 13.67
N ASP A 180 21.83 7.25 14.06
CA ASP A 180 22.29 6.01 13.45
C ASP A 180 21.81 5.88 12.01
N ARG A 181 22.59 5.12 11.20
CA ARG A 181 22.31 4.85 9.80
C ARG A 181 22.38 3.36 9.54
N ASP A 182 21.59 2.90 8.57
CA ASP A 182 21.72 1.54 8.05
C ASP A 182 22.94 1.37 7.12
N GLU A 183 23.14 0.17 6.59
CA GLU A 183 24.24 -0.16 5.68
C GLU A 183 24.20 0.65 4.38
N ALA A 184 23.02 1.12 3.96
CA ALA A 184 22.84 2.00 2.81
C ALA A 184 23.01 3.49 3.14
N GLY A 185 23.35 3.83 4.40
CA GLY A 185 23.54 5.21 4.87
C GLY A 185 22.23 5.96 5.17
N VAL A 186 21.07 5.28 5.21
CA VAL A 186 19.77 5.88 5.50
C VAL A 186 19.60 6.03 7.02
N LEU A 187 19.07 7.17 7.46
CA LEU A 187 18.80 7.47 8.87
C LEU A 187 17.80 6.50 9.47
N LYS A 188 18.13 5.91 10.62
CA LYS A 188 17.26 4.99 11.36
C LYS A 188 16.30 5.73 12.29
N TYR A 189 15.08 5.21 12.39
CA TYR A 189 14.03 5.70 13.27
C TYR A 189 13.37 4.51 13.99
N GLU A 190 12.81 4.76 15.17
CA GLU A 190 11.99 3.76 15.84
C GLU A 190 10.78 3.42 14.98
N MET A 191 10.48 2.12 14.90
CA MET A 191 9.34 1.60 14.14
C MET A 191 8.27 1.08 15.11
N GLU A 192 7.02 1.20 14.70
CA GLU A 192 5.87 0.58 15.36
C GLU A 192 5.09 -0.27 14.36
N GLU A 193 4.54 -1.36 14.84
CA GLU A 193 3.64 -2.18 14.05
C GLU A 193 2.23 -1.63 14.15
N LYS A 194 1.54 -1.50 13.01
CA LYS A 194 0.13 -1.20 12.90
C LYS A 194 -0.54 -2.16 11.94
N VAL A 195 -1.78 -2.50 12.20
CA VAL A 195 -2.56 -3.33 11.28
C VAL A 195 -3.70 -2.51 10.73
N PHE A 196 -3.78 -2.47 9.39
CA PHE A 196 -4.82 -1.73 8.68
C PHE A 196 -5.77 -2.67 7.94
N ASP A 197 -7.06 -2.37 8.00
CA ASP A 197 -8.03 -2.98 7.09
C ASP A 197 -8.03 -2.20 5.77
N ILE A 198 -7.33 -2.75 4.79
CA ILE A 198 -7.19 -2.16 3.45
C ILE A 198 -8.56 -1.97 2.77
N ALA A 199 -9.53 -2.85 3.03
CA ALA A 199 -10.86 -2.72 2.43
C ALA A 199 -11.61 -1.46 2.91
N LYS A 200 -11.32 -0.97 4.10
CA LYS A 200 -11.89 0.26 4.70
C LYS A 200 -11.01 1.49 4.52
N MET A 201 -9.71 1.28 4.26
CA MET A 201 -8.71 2.36 4.16
C MET A 201 -9.04 3.30 2.98
N PRO A 202 -9.00 4.64 3.17
CA PRO A 202 -9.17 5.59 2.08
C PRO A 202 -8.06 5.46 1.04
N ILE A 203 -8.40 5.68 -0.24
CA ILE A 203 -7.44 5.57 -1.36
C ILE A 203 -6.21 6.47 -1.16
N LYS A 204 -6.39 7.66 -0.56
CA LYS A 204 -5.29 8.58 -0.27
C LYS A 204 -4.30 8.02 0.74
N GLU A 205 -4.77 7.25 1.70
CA GLU A 205 -3.92 6.62 2.72
C GLU A 205 -3.12 5.43 2.13
N MET A 206 -3.68 4.73 1.13
CA MET A 206 -2.96 3.66 0.43
C MET A 206 -1.66 4.13 -0.24
N SER A 207 -1.53 5.41 -0.60
CA SER A 207 -0.30 5.93 -1.23
C SER A 207 0.93 5.82 -0.33
N ARG A 208 0.75 5.78 0.99
CA ARG A 208 1.85 5.61 1.95
C ARG A 208 2.35 4.15 2.05
N LEU A 209 1.51 3.19 1.67
CA LEU A 209 1.84 1.77 1.68
C LEU A 209 2.39 1.29 0.33
N ARG A 210 1.80 1.76 -0.78
CA ARG A 210 2.20 1.38 -2.14
C ARG A 210 3.62 1.82 -2.45
N GLY A 211 4.41 0.91 -3.02
CA GLY A 211 5.80 1.14 -3.39
C GLY A 211 6.79 1.16 -2.22
N ARG A 212 6.33 1.19 -0.96
CA ARG A 212 7.18 1.13 0.23
C ARG A 212 7.08 -0.20 0.96
N GLN A 213 5.87 -0.61 1.29
CA GLN A 213 5.60 -1.82 2.08
C GLN A 213 4.91 -2.91 1.26
N VAL A 214 4.18 -2.52 0.22
CA VAL A 214 3.55 -3.45 -0.71
C VAL A 214 3.79 -2.97 -2.14
N ALA A 215 4.25 -3.88 -2.99
CA ALA A 215 4.49 -3.65 -4.40
C ALA A 215 3.83 -4.75 -5.23
N MET A 216 3.64 -4.52 -6.51
CA MET A 216 3.02 -5.46 -7.44
C MET A 216 3.80 -5.50 -8.75
N ILE A 217 4.06 -6.71 -9.23
CA ILE A 217 4.56 -6.94 -10.59
C ILE A 217 3.38 -7.39 -11.44
N PHE A 218 3.10 -6.66 -12.51
CA PHE A 218 1.99 -6.94 -13.42
C PHE A 218 2.35 -8.03 -14.41
N GLN A 219 1.34 -8.74 -14.89
CA GLN A 219 1.50 -9.86 -15.83
C GLN A 219 2.13 -9.44 -17.17
N GLU A 220 1.87 -8.23 -17.64
CA GLU A 220 2.40 -7.67 -18.88
C GLU A 220 3.22 -6.40 -18.56
N PRO A 221 4.50 -6.53 -18.19
CA PRO A 221 5.31 -5.38 -17.76
C PRO A 221 5.53 -4.37 -18.90
N MET A 222 5.52 -4.78 -20.15
CA MET A 222 5.70 -3.88 -21.30
C MET A 222 4.58 -2.84 -21.42
N THR A 223 3.35 -3.17 -21.00
CA THR A 223 2.23 -2.22 -20.99
C THR A 223 2.29 -1.22 -19.83
N SER A 224 3.16 -1.47 -18.86
CA SER A 224 3.37 -0.59 -17.70
C SER A 224 4.28 0.60 -18.03
N LEU A 225 5.08 0.49 -19.09
CA LEU A 225 5.94 1.58 -19.52
C LEU A 225 5.14 2.58 -20.37
N ASN A 226 5.31 3.85 -20.07
CA ASN A 226 4.71 4.92 -20.86
C ASN A 226 5.61 5.20 -22.10
N PRO A 227 5.10 4.99 -23.33
CA PRO A 227 5.90 5.14 -24.54
C PRO A 227 6.30 6.60 -24.84
N VAL A 228 5.71 7.57 -24.17
CA VAL A 228 6.02 9.00 -24.34
C VAL A 228 7.28 9.43 -23.58
N PHE A 229 7.64 8.71 -22.51
CA PHE A 229 8.80 9.01 -21.67
C PHE A 229 9.92 7.98 -21.87
N THR A 230 11.16 8.42 -21.74
CA THR A 230 12.31 7.50 -21.74
C THR A 230 12.27 6.57 -20.53
N ILE A 231 12.81 5.37 -20.66
CA ILE A 231 12.91 4.39 -19.57
C ILE A 231 13.66 5.02 -18.37
N GLY A 232 14.77 5.70 -18.63
CA GLY A 232 15.54 6.39 -17.59
C GLY A 232 14.69 7.37 -16.77
N ASN A 233 13.88 8.21 -17.42
CA ASN A 233 13.00 9.14 -16.70
C ASN A 233 11.99 8.42 -15.81
N GLN A 234 11.45 7.29 -16.25
CA GLN A 234 10.49 6.51 -15.49
C GLN A 234 11.12 5.80 -14.29
N LEU A 235 12.37 5.34 -14.41
CA LEU A 235 13.14 4.77 -13.30
C LEU A 235 13.57 5.85 -12.30
N ASP A 236 14.06 6.97 -12.78
CA ASP A 236 14.50 8.10 -11.95
C ASP A 236 13.36 8.64 -11.09
N GLU A 237 12.13 8.69 -11.65
CA GLU A 237 10.92 9.14 -10.95
C GLU A 237 10.67 8.34 -9.67
N VAL A 238 10.89 7.03 -9.68
CA VAL A 238 10.70 6.17 -8.50
C VAL A 238 11.62 6.62 -7.35
N THR A 239 12.90 6.88 -7.66
CA THR A 239 13.87 7.36 -6.65
C THR A 239 13.49 8.74 -6.13
N LEU A 240 13.14 9.67 -7.03
CA LEU A 240 12.77 11.04 -6.66
C LEU A 240 11.49 11.11 -5.81
N LEU A 241 10.53 10.21 -6.02
CA LEU A 241 9.28 10.15 -5.24
C LEU A 241 9.47 9.50 -3.86
N HIS A 242 10.30 8.46 -3.75
CA HIS A 242 10.38 7.64 -2.55
C HIS A 242 11.57 7.96 -1.64
N VAL A 243 12.62 8.58 -2.16
CA VAL A 243 13.82 8.95 -1.39
C VAL A 243 13.82 10.45 -1.13
N LYS A 244 13.55 10.84 0.12
CA LYS A 244 13.57 12.27 0.51
C LYS A 244 14.93 12.89 0.25
N GLY A 245 14.96 13.98 -0.53
CA GLY A 245 16.18 14.74 -0.78
C GLY A 245 17.11 14.13 -1.82
N ALA A 246 16.69 13.08 -2.52
CA ALA A 246 17.48 12.55 -3.63
C ALA A 246 17.66 13.60 -4.73
N SER A 247 18.90 13.77 -5.21
CA SER A 247 19.18 14.59 -6.37
C SER A 247 18.89 13.82 -7.67
N LYS A 248 18.84 14.54 -8.79
CA LYS A 248 18.68 13.91 -10.12
C LYS A 248 19.85 13.00 -10.47
N GLU A 249 21.06 13.39 -10.06
CA GLU A 249 22.30 12.63 -10.24
C GLU A 249 22.23 11.31 -9.46
N GLU A 250 21.78 11.37 -8.22
CA GLU A 250 21.58 10.18 -7.38
C GLU A 250 20.51 9.25 -7.96
N ALA A 251 19.38 9.80 -8.43
CA ALA A 251 18.33 9.02 -9.07
C ALA A 251 18.86 8.30 -10.32
N LYS A 252 19.59 9.00 -11.18
CA LYS A 252 20.20 8.43 -12.38
C LYS A 252 21.21 7.32 -12.05
N ARG A 253 22.06 7.53 -11.04
CA ARG A 253 23.03 6.52 -10.59
C ARG A 253 22.33 5.23 -10.16
N ARG A 254 21.28 5.33 -9.32
CA ARG A 254 20.49 4.18 -8.86
C ARG A 254 19.76 3.49 -10.00
N SER A 255 19.23 4.26 -10.94
CA SER A 255 18.57 3.69 -12.13
C SER A 255 19.53 2.86 -12.99
N LEU A 256 20.77 3.30 -13.15
CA LEU A 256 21.83 2.55 -13.87
C LEU A 256 22.21 1.29 -13.10
N GLU A 257 22.44 1.39 -11.79
CA GLU A 257 22.75 0.23 -10.92
C GLU A 257 21.68 -0.84 -10.91
N MET A 258 20.42 -0.48 -11.17
CA MET A 258 19.31 -1.45 -11.26
C MET A 258 19.21 -2.14 -12.62
N LEU A 259 19.87 -1.61 -13.65
CA LEU A 259 19.86 -2.17 -15.01
C LEU A 259 21.07 -3.07 -15.28
N ASP A 260 22.13 -2.98 -14.47
CA ASP A 260 23.33 -3.82 -14.50
C ASP A 260 23.08 -5.15 -13.75
#